data_fb7eec49eef4deae2599594ce6320f31
#
_entry.id   fb7eec49eef4deae2599594ce6320f31
#
_cell.length_a   1.000
_cell.length_b   1.000
_cell.length_c   1.000
_cell.angle_alpha   90.00
_cell.angle_beta   90.00
_cell.angle_gamma   90.00
#
_symmetry.space_group_name_H-M   'P 1'
#
loop_
_entity.id
_entity.type
_entity.pdbx_description
1 polymer ?
#
loop_
_entity_poly.entity_id
_entity_poly.type
_entity_poly.pdbx_seq_one_letter_code
_entity_poly.pdbx_strand_id
1 'polypeptide(L)'
;MNKYSKASLLPTQRQIHWFSFVNSVVIVVLLMGVLILLFMRHLKNDLKKYSSGDEEQDKEVGWKYVHGDVFRCPSRMALFCGILGTGTQLLTIICLLFLLAFFGVLYPYSRGTLSTSLVLFSILTAPIAGYNASSFFGQFFETGWEKCVLLSGILYTGPLFITMFLLNTISVSIGATTALPFGTIVVIILAYTFIAIPLLAFGGIMGYRFRSKFQAPSATKISPREIPSLTWSRKTPGQMLIAGLLPFSAIVLELHSLYATVWSYKILTLPSILFMTFVLLVVLTSLLSVGLTYIQLAVEDHQWWWRSIWRGGSVAILMFGYCIYYYSRSNMSGFMQSTFFFCYNFLFCYALFLMLATISFRSSWLFVQHIYNAVKSE
;
A
#
# COMPACT_ATOMS: atom_id res chain seq x y z
N MET A 1 -41.94 -11.05 -2.63
CA MET A 1 -40.50 -10.76 -2.41
C MET A 1 -39.83 -11.67 -1.38
N ASN A 2 -40.28 -12.91 -1.22
CA ASN A 2 -39.79 -13.88 -0.22
C ASN A 2 -39.14 -15.12 -0.83
N LYS A 3 -38.45 -14.99 -2.00
CA LYS A 3 -37.89 -16.15 -2.71
C LYS A 3 -36.52 -16.63 -2.20
N TYR A 4 -35.87 -15.88 -1.33
CA TYR A 4 -34.59 -16.27 -0.74
C TYR A 4 -34.66 -16.10 0.78
N SER A 5 -34.93 -17.19 1.48
CA SER A 5 -34.78 -17.20 2.94
C SER A 5 -33.30 -16.95 3.30
N LYS A 6 -33.02 -16.27 4.40
CA LYS A 6 -31.66 -16.04 4.93
C LYS A 6 -30.84 -17.35 5.02
N ALA A 7 -31.51 -18.48 5.21
CA ALA A 7 -30.90 -19.82 5.30
C ALA A 7 -30.40 -20.35 3.94
N SER A 8 -30.96 -19.91 2.80
CA SER A 8 -30.53 -20.36 1.48
C SER A 8 -29.26 -19.64 0.95
N LEU A 9 -28.91 -18.51 1.55
CA LEU A 9 -27.69 -17.75 1.23
C LEU A 9 -26.47 -18.19 2.08
N LEU A 10 -26.73 -18.90 3.17
CA LEU A 10 -25.67 -19.48 3.99
C LEU A 10 -25.40 -20.89 3.48
N PRO A 11 -24.18 -21.24 3.06
CA PRO A 11 -23.87 -22.61 2.72
C PRO A 11 -24.17 -23.50 3.91
N THR A 12 -25.00 -24.53 3.71
CA THR A 12 -25.46 -25.49 4.75
C THR A 12 -24.29 -26.29 5.35
N GLN A 13 -23.15 -26.28 4.69
CA GLN A 13 -21.88 -26.78 5.20
C GLN A 13 -20.87 -25.62 5.19
N ARG A 14 -20.55 -25.10 6.35
CA ARG A 14 -19.37 -24.29 6.59
C ARG A 14 -18.11 -25.17 6.46
N GLN A 15 -17.87 -25.75 5.32
CA GLN A 15 -16.54 -26.28 4.99
C GLN A 15 -15.64 -25.10 4.65
N ILE A 16 -15.36 -24.28 5.66
CA ILE A 16 -14.22 -23.38 5.62
C ILE A 16 -13.02 -24.31 5.54
N HIS A 17 -12.23 -24.15 4.50
CA HIS A 17 -10.97 -24.88 4.35
C HIS A 17 -9.95 -24.36 5.39
N TRP A 18 -10.26 -24.56 6.69
CA TRP A 18 -9.39 -24.16 7.79
C TRP A 18 -7.98 -24.75 7.65
N PHE A 19 -7.89 -25.97 7.14
CA PHE A 19 -6.61 -26.60 6.85
C PHE A 19 -5.79 -25.86 5.80
N SER A 20 -6.43 -25.42 4.72
CA SER A 20 -5.75 -24.64 3.68
C SER A 20 -5.28 -23.29 4.23
N PHE A 21 -6.14 -22.62 5.00
CA PHE A 21 -5.82 -21.34 5.63
C PHE A 21 -4.67 -21.48 6.64
N VAL A 22 -4.77 -22.44 7.58
CA VAL A 22 -3.71 -22.67 8.58
C VAL A 22 -2.40 -23.04 7.91
N ASN A 23 -2.44 -23.89 6.86
CA ASN A 23 -1.25 -24.25 6.10
C ASN A 23 -0.62 -23.04 5.42
N SER A 24 -1.41 -22.16 4.81
CA SER A 24 -0.93 -20.90 4.21
C SER A 24 -0.29 -19.98 5.26
N VAL A 25 -0.92 -19.82 6.42
CA VAL A 25 -0.37 -19.02 7.54
C VAL A 25 0.96 -19.60 8.02
N VAL A 26 1.04 -20.90 8.22
CA VAL A 26 2.27 -21.59 8.66
C VAL A 26 3.40 -21.40 7.64
N ILE A 27 3.12 -21.59 6.35
CA ILE A 27 4.11 -21.38 5.27
C ILE A 27 4.61 -19.94 5.27
N VAL A 28 3.72 -18.95 5.38
CA VAL A 28 4.10 -17.53 5.40
C VAL A 28 4.93 -17.19 6.64
N VAL A 29 4.55 -17.69 7.82
CA VAL A 29 5.31 -17.48 9.07
C VAL A 29 6.68 -18.10 8.98
N LEU A 30 6.81 -19.32 8.45
CA LEU A 30 8.10 -19.98 8.21
C LEU A 30 8.95 -19.18 7.21
N LEU A 31 8.35 -18.72 6.11
CA LEU A 31 9.04 -17.89 5.12
C LEU A 31 9.55 -16.59 5.75
N MET A 32 8.73 -15.91 6.55
CA MET A 32 9.15 -14.72 7.29
C MET A 32 10.29 -15.02 8.26
N GLY A 33 10.21 -16.13 9.00
CA GLY A 33 11.27 -16.57 9.91
C GLY A 33 12.60 -16.80 9.18
N VAL A 34 12.58 -17.50 8.05
CA VAL A 34 13.76 -17.72 7.21
C VAL A 34 14.32 -16.39 6.68
N LEU A 35 13.47 -15.48 6.18
CA LEU A 35 13.90 -14.18 5.69
C LEU A 35 14.55 -13.33 6.79
N ILE A 36 13.97 -13.31 7.99
CA ILE A 36 14.53 -12.60 9.15
C ILE A 36 15.90 -13.21 9.53
N LEU A 37 16.00 -14.53 9.61
CA LEU A 37 17.27 -15.21 9.94
C LEU A 37 18.35 -14.92 8.91
N LEU A 38 18.04 -15.00 7.61
CA LEU A 38 18.98 -14.67 6.53
C LEU A 38 19.44 -13.21 6.60
N PHE A 39 18.49 -12.30 6.83
CA PHE A 39 18.77 -10.87 6.95
C PHE A 39 19.66 -10.59 8.17
N MET A 40 19.29 -11.11 9.35
CA MET A 40 20.08 -10.94 10.57
C MET A 40 21.48 -11.54 10.46
N ARG A 41 21.60 -12.71 9.79
CA ARG A 41 22.90 -13.33 9.54
C ARG A 41 23.78 -12.46 8.64
N HIS A 42 23.19 -11.88 7.59
CA HIS A 42 23.92 -11.01 6.66
C HIS A 42 24.37 -9.73 7.36
N LEU A 43 23.45 -9.07 8.07
CA LEU A 43 23.74 -7.88 8.86
C LEU A 43 24.81 -8.11 9.92
N LYS A 44 24.71 -9.25 10.65
CA LYS A 44 25.71 -9.60 11.67
C LYS A 44 27.09 -9.88 11.06
N ASN A 45 27.16 -10.51 9.90
CA ASN A 45 28.41 -10.75 9.20
C ASN A 45 29.06 -9.43 8.73
N ASP A 46 28.25 -8.49 8.22
CA ASP A 46 28.74 -7.18 7.80
C ASP A 46 29.22 -6.35 8.99
N LEU A 47 28.44 -6.30 10.08
CA LEU A 47 28.87 -5.63 11.32
C LEU A 47 30.17 -6.23 11.87
N LYS A 48 30.34 -7.55 11.80
CA LYS A 48 31.56 -8.22 12.24
C LYS A 48 32.78 -7.85 11.38
N LYS A 49 32.60 -7.70 10.06
CA LYS A 49 33.65 -7.19 9.16
C LYS A 49 34.09 -5.76 9.50
N TYR A 50 33.15 -4.91 9.92
CA TYR A 50 33.44 -3.55 10.31
C TYR A 50 34.03 -3.42 11.73
N SER A 51 33.82 -4.42 12.59
CA SER A 51 34.34 -4.45 13.97
C SER A 51 35.72 -5.12 14.09
N SER A 52 36.09 -6.04 13.19
CA SER A 52 37.42 -6.64 13.14
C SER A 52 38.32 -5.76 12.29
N GLY A 53 38.70 -4.58 12.84
CA GLY A 53 39.58 -3.62 12.19
C GLY A 53 40.90 -4.25 11.74
N ASP A 54 40.92 -4.82 10.51
CA ASP A 54 42.14 -4.99 9.76
C ASP A 54 42.57 -3.61 9.33
N GLU A 55 43.62 -3.11 9.96
CA GLU A 55 44.23 -1.78 9.82
C GLU A 55 44.85 -1.52 8.43
N GLU A 56 44.49 -2.30 7.42
CA GLU A 56 44.96 -2.07 6.05
C GLU A 56 43.80 -1.65 5.15
N GLN A 57 43.84 -0.36 4.84
CA GLN A 57 43.11 0.38 3.83
C GLN A 57 41.83 1.09 4.27
N ASP A 58 41.97 2.39 4.47
CA ASP A 58 40.98 3.50 4.54
C ASP A 58 39.95 3.56 3.40
N LYS A 59 39.39 2.45 2.98
CA LYS A 59 38.24 2.43 2.08
C LYS A 59 37.01 1.96 2.83
N GLU A 60 36.29 2.94 3.41
CA GLU A 60 34.90 2.70 3.79
C GLU A 60 34.15 2.10 2.59
N VAL A 61 33.81 0.80 2.64
CA VAL A 61 33.11 0.09 1.56
C VAL A 61 31.70 -0.23 2.01
N GLY A 62 30.74 -0.13 1.10
CA GLY A 62 29.37 -0.50 1.34
C GLY A 62 28.48 0.61 1.88
N TRP A 63 27.47 0.29 2.67
CA TRP A 63 26.45 1.22 3.12
C TRP A 63 26.97 2.40 3.98
N LYS A 64 28.07 2.23 4.73
CA LYS A 64 28.71 3.31 5.48
C LYS A 64 29.20 4.42 4.55
N TYR A 65 29.68 4.08 3.38
CA TYR A 65 30.26 5.03 2.41
C TYR A 65 29.23 6.00 1.81
N VAL A 66 27.96 5.60 1.82
CA VAL A 66 26.83 6.35 1.22
C VAL A 66 26.18 7.32 2.22
N HIS A 67 26.70 7.44 3.44
CA HIS A 67 26.12 8.23 4.54
C HIS A 67 25.74 9.68 4.15
N GLY A 68 26.52 10.33 3.27
CA GLY A 68 26.23 11.71 2.83
C GLY A 68 25.12 11.85 1.77
N ASP A 69 24.71 10.77 1.12
CA ASP A 69 23.72 10.82 0.02
C ASP A 69 22.43 10.07 0.31
N VAL A 70 22.37 9.26 1.38
CA VAL A 70 21.21 8.42 1.73
C VAL A 70 19.94 9.23 2.01
N PHE A 71 20.08 10.40 2.64
CA PHE A 71 18.96 11.28 2.98
C PHE A 71 18.73 12.39 1.95
N ARG A 72 19.32 12.28 0.77
CA ARG A 72 19.09 13.22 -0.33
C ARG A 72 17.64 13.12 -0.81
N CYS A 73 16.95 14.27 -0.82
CA CYS A 73 15.57 14.34 -1.26
C CYS A 73 15.39 13.90 -2.72
N PRO A 74 14.40 13.08 -3.01
CA PRO A 74 14.13 12.62 -4.37
C PRO A 74 13.55 13.73 -5.24
N SER A 75 13.64 13.56 -6.56
CA SER A 75 12.90 14.39 -7.51
C SER A 75 11.39 14.26 -7.28
N ARG A 76 10.64 15.34 -7.53
CA ARG A 76 9.17 15.38 -7.36
C ARG A 76 8.70 15.07 -5.93
N MET A 77 9.35 15.67 -4.94
CA MET A 77 9.03 15.46 -3.52
C MET A 77 7.56 15.69 -3.18
N ALA A 78 6.88 16.65 -3.84
CA ALA A 78 5.47 16.92 -3.60
C ALA A 78 4.57 15.72 -3.95
N LEU A 79 4.82 15.06 -5.08
CA LEU A 79 4.12 13.83 -5.48
C LEU A 79 4.42 12.67 -4.52
N PHE A 80 5.67 12.56 -4.12
CA PHE A 80 6.11 11.55 -3.16
C PHE A 80 5.36 11.67 -1.83
N CYS A 81 5.30 12.87 -1.25
CA CYS A 81 4.56 13.14 -0.03
C CYS A 81 3.04 12.96 -0.20
N GLY A 82 2.50 13.30 -1.39
CA GLY A 82 1.12 13.02 -1.75
C GLY A 82 0.79 11.52 -1.69
N ILE A 83 1.67 10.66 -2.24
CA ILE A 83 1.52 9.19 -2.15
C ILE A 83 1.52 8.73 -0.69
N LEU A 84 2.43 9.24 0.14
CA LEU A 84 2.49 8.89 1.56
C LEU A 84 1.22 9.30 2.32
N GLY A 85 0.71 10.51 2.05
CA GLY A 85 -0.54 10.98 2.64
C GLY A 85 -1.73 10.11 2.27
N THR A 86 -1.93 9.88 0.97
CA THR A 86 -3.03 9.05 0.44
C THR A 86 -2.92 7.60 0.91
N GLY A 87 -1.73 7.02 0.90
CA GLY A 87 -1.54 5.63 1.32
C GLY A 87 -1.80 5.41 2.82
N THR A 88 -1.44 6.37 3.68
CA THR A 88 -1.80 6.31 5.11
C THR A 88 -3.29 6.46 5.35
N GLN A 89 -3.98 7.30 4.58
CA GLN A 89 -5.43 7.41 4.60
C GLN A 89 -6.10 6.09 4.22
N LEU A 90 -5.69 5.48 3.11
CA LEU A 90 -6.23 4.21 2.64
C LEU A 90 -6.01 3.08 3.66
N LEU A 91 -4.82 3.02 4.28
CA LEU A 91 -4.54 2.08 5.36
C LEU A 91 -5.53 2.26 6.53
N THR A 92 -5.76 3.51 6.93
CA THR A 92 -6.69 3.82 8.03
C THR A 92 -8.13 3.42 7.66
N ILE A 93 -8.57 3.67 6.42
CA ILE A 93 -9.91 3.27 5.94
C ILE A 93 -10.06 1.75 6.02
N ILE A 94 -9.08 0.98 5.56
CA ILE A 94 -9.13 -0.49 5.60
C ILE A 94 -9.19 -0.99 7.05
N CYS A 95 -8.39 -0.43 7.95
CA CYS A 95 -8.43 -0.78 9.37
C CYS A 95 -9.82 -0.49 10.00
N LEU A 96 -10.42 0.66 9.69
CA LEU A 96 -11.77 1.02 10.16
C LEU A 96 -12.84 0.09 9.60
N LEU A 97 -12.73 -0.32 8.33
CA LEU A 97 -13.64 -1.28 7.72
C LEU A 97 -13.54 -2.66 8.39
N PHE A 98 -12.35 -3.13 8.73
CA PHE A 98 -12.19 -4.37 9.48
C PHE A 98 -12.80 -4.26 10.88
N LEU A 99 -12.63 -3.14 11.56
CA LEU A 99 -13.28 -2.90 12.86
C LEU A 99 -14.81 -3.00 12.74
N LEU A 100 -15.42 -2.34 11.74
CA LEU A 100 -16.87 -2.47 11.49
C LEU A 100 -17.28 -3.90 11.14
N ALA A 101 -16.44 -4.63 10.39
CA ALA A 101 -16.72 -6.02 10.07
C ALA A 101 -16.71 -6.91 11.32
N PHE A 102 -15.78 -6.68 12.26
CA PHE A 102 -15.74 -7.42 13.54
C PHE A 102 -16.94 -7.10 14.43
N PHE A 103 -17.43 -5.87 14.43
CA PHE A 103 -18.66 -5.51 15.14
C PHE A 103 -19.94 -6.06 14.48
N GLY A 104 -19.80 -6.75 13.35
CA GLY A 104 -20.94 -7.35 12.65
C GLY A 104 -21.86 -6.34 11.94
N VAL A 105 -21.42 -5.09 11.77
CA VAL A 105 -22.20 -4.04 11.07
C VAL A 105 -22.22 -4.30 9.56
N LEU A 106 -21.12 -4.85 9.02
CA LEU A 106 -21.01 -5.19 7.61
C LEU A 106 -21.53 -6.61 7.35
N TYR A 107 -22.85 -6.75 7.24
CA TYR A 107 -23.45 -8.04 6.88
C TYR A 107 -23.33 -8.30 5.37
N PRO A 108 -23.12 -9.57 4.94
CA PRO A 108 -22.91 -9.91 3.53
C PRO A 108 -24.12 -9.59 2.62
N TYR A 109 -25.31 -9.42 3.18
CA TYR A 109 -26.52 -9.10 2.43
C TYR A 109 -26.84 -7.60 2.33
N SER A 110 -26.14 -6.73 3.08
CA SER A 110 -26.36 -5.28 3.02
C SER A 110 -25.22 -4.60 2.25
N ARG A 111 -25.27 -4.67 0.90
CA ARG A 111 -24.25 -4.07 0.03
C ARG A 111 -24.16 -2.54 0.15
N GLY A 112 -25.26 -1.89 0.50
CA GLY A 112 -25.31 -0.45 0.69
C GLY A 112 -24.48 0.02 1.88
N THR A 113 -24.39 -0.76 2.96
CA THR A 113 -23.62 -0.36 4.16
C THR A 113 -22.12 -0.28 3.91
N LEU A 114 -21.57 -1.17 3.07
CA LEU A 114 -20.16 -1.11 2.69
C LEU A 114 -19.84 0.18 1.91
N SER A 115 -20.68 0.51 0.91
CA SER A 115 -20.48 1.70 0.07
C SER A 115 -20.61 2.99 0.89
N THR A 116 -21.61 3.09 1.76
CA THR A 116 -21.80 4.25 2.63
C THR A 116 -20.68 4.38 3.65
N SER A 117 -20.19 3.27 4.22
CA SER A 117 -19.06 3.29 5.14
C SER A 117 -17.77 3.73 4.46
N LEU A 118 -17.51 3.29 3.22
CA LEU A 118 -16.35 3.73 2.42
C LEU A 118 -16.38 5.24 2.18
N VAL A 119 -17.52 5.80 1.76
CA VAL A 119 -17.67 7.25 1.55
C VAL A 119 -17.50 8.01 2.87
N LEU A 120 -18.16 7.56 3.95
CA LEU A 120 -18.05 8.21 5.25
C LEU A 120 -16.60 8.21 5.77
N PHE A 121 -15.92 7.06 5.73
CA PHE A 121 -14.54 6.97 6.20
C PHE A 121 -13.57 7.75 5.30
N SER A 122 -13.78 7.81 3.99
CA SER A 122 -12.95 8.62 3.11
C SER A 122 -13.01 10.11 3.45
N ILE A 123 -14.18 10.60 3.87
CA ILE A 123 -14.36 11.97 4.33
C ILE A 123 -13.73 12.19 5.71
N LEU A 124 -14.03 11.32 6.69
CA LEU A 124 -13.55 11.46 8.06
C LEU A 124 -12.03 11.31 8.20
N THR A 125 -11.40 10.49 7.34
CA THR A 125 -9.95 10.25 7.37
C THR A 125 -9.15 11.21 6.49
N ALA A 126 -9.80 12.12 5.76
CA ALA A 126 -9.15 13.13 4.93
C ALA A 126 -8.07 13.95 5.68
N PRO A 127 -8.27 14.40 6.94
CA PRO A 127 -7.22 15.12 7.67
C PRO A 127 -5.95 14.28 7.90
N ILE A 128 -6.04 12.95 7.96
CA ILE A 128 -4.88 12.07 8.11
C ILE A 128 -3.99 12.14 6.86
N ALA A 129 -4.59 12.19 5.67
CA ALA A 129 -3.84 12.36 4.42
C ALA A 129 -3.10 13.69 4.38
N GLY A 130 -3.81 14.79 4.68
CA GLY A 130 -3.22 16.13 4.73
C GLY A 130 -2.09 16.24 5.75
N TYR A 131 -2.31 15.73 6.95
CA TYR A 131 -1.32 15.74 8.04
C TYR A 131 -0.03 14.99 7.64
N ASN A 132 -0.14 13.76 7.16
CA ASN A 132 1.03 12.96 6.79
C ASN A 132 1.79 13.54 5.59
N ALA A 133 1.08 14.06 4.57
CA ALA A 133 1.71 14.66 3.41
C ALA A 133 2.49 15.93 3.79
N SER A 134 1.88 16.86 4.52
CA SER A 134 2.49 18.13 4.90
C SER A 134 3.57 17.99 5.98
N SER A 135 3.36 17.11 6.98
CA SER A 135 4.33 16.87 8.05
C SER A 135 5.62 16.29 7.50
N PHE A 136 5.54 15.31 6.60
CA PHE A 136 6.74 14.71 6.00
C PHE A 136 7.46 15.68 5.06
N PHE A 137 6.72 16.44 4.23
CA PHE A 137 7.33 17.47 3.38
C PHE A 137 7.99 18.58 4.19
N GLY A 138 7.32 19.05 5.23
CA GLY A 138 7.80 20.11 6.09
C GLY A 138 9.05 19.78 6.91
N GLN A 139 9.46 18.50 6.99
CA GLN A 139 10.74 18.10 7.57
C GLN A 139 11.94 18.57 6.75
N PHE A 140 11.77 18.68 5.43
CA PHE A 140 12.85 18.99 4.47
C PHE A 140 12.72 20.38 3.85
N PHE A 141 11.49 20.86 3.63
CA PHE A 141 11.22 22.12 2.94
C PHE A 141 10.30 23.03 3.77
N GLU A 142 10.55 24.33 3.70
CA GLU A 142 9.76 25.33 4.43
C GLU A 142 8.53 25.82 3.65
N THR A 143 8.56 25.79 2.33
CA THR A 143 7.49 26.30 1.44
C THR A 143 7.04 25.25 0.43
N GLY A 144 5.78 25.31 -0.01
CA GLY A 144 5.25 24.43 -1.05
C GLY A 144 4.52 23.17 -0.55
N TRP A 145 4.22 23.10 0.73
CA TRP A 145 3.48 21.99 1.34
C TRP A 145 2.03 21.89 0.84
N GLU A 146 1.45 23.00 0.37
CA GLU A 146 0.08 23.06 -0.15
C GLU A 146 -0.11 22.14 -1.36
N LYS A 147 0.93 22.07 -2.23
CA LYS A 147 0.94 21.15 -3.40
C LYS A 147 0.88 19.69 -2.97
N CYS A 148 1.53 19.34 -1.86
CA CYS A 148 1.51 17.97 -1.34
C CYS A 148 0.11 17.58 -0.84
N VAL A 149 -0.54 18.50 -0.12
CA VAL A 149 -1.89 18.32 0.40
C VAL A 149 -2.90 18.19 -0.76
N LEU A 150 -2.80 19.07 -1.75
CA LEU A 150 -3.65 19.01 -2.94
C LEU A 150 -3.47 17.68 -3.69
N LEU A 151 -2.22 17.26 -3.91
CA LEU A 151 -1.92 15.97 -4.56
C LEU A 151 -2.45 14.79 -3.74
N SER A 152 -2.33 14.81 -2.41
CA SER A 152 -2.87 13.73 -1.58
C SER A 152 -4.40 13.65 -1.66
N GLY A 153 -5.09 14.77 -1.82
CA GLY A 153 -6.54 14.79 -2.03
C GLY A 153 -6.98 14.27 -3.39
N ILE A 154 -6.21 14.51 -4.45
CA ILE A 154 -6.59 14.16 -5.83
C ILE A 154 -6.14 12.74 -6.21
N LEU A 155 -5.04 12.26 -5.66
CA LEU A 155 -4.34 11.08 -6.16
C LEU A 155 -5.21 9.81 -6.20
N TYR A 156 -6.03 9.58 -5.20
CA TYR A 156 -6.97 8.45 -5.19
C TYR A 156 -8.40 8.87 -5.55
N THR A 157 -8.88 9.97 -5.02
CA THR A 157 -10.25 10.46 -5.27
C THR A 157 -10.49 10.85 -6.71
N GLY A 158 -9.49 11.41 -7.42
CA GLY A 158 -9.60 11.72 -8.85
C GLY A 158 -9.95 10.49 -9.69
N PRO A 159 -9.10 9.45 -9.72
CA PRO A 159 -9.40 8.20 -10.41
C PRO A 159 -10.71 7.55 -9.94
N LEU A 160 -11.03 7.60 -8.65
CA LEU A 160 -12.28 7.08 -8.10
C LEU A 160 -13.50 7.77 -8.70
N PHE A 161 -13.55 9.12 -8.72
CA PHE A 161 -14.65 9.86 -9.29
C PHE A 161 -14.80 9.64 -10.81
N ILE A 162 -13.69 9.62 -11.54
CA ILE A 162 -13.69 9.37 -12.99
C ILE A 162 -14.26 7.99 -13.29
N THR A 163 -13.79 6.94 -12.62
CA THR A 163 -14.27 5.57 -12.87
C THR A 163 -15.71 5.38 -12.42
N MET A 164 -16.14 5.95 -11.30
CA MET A 164 -17.52 5.88 -10.84
C MET A 164 -18.46 6.64 -11.77
N PHE A 165 -18.05 7.80 -12.31
CA PHE A 165 -18.81 8.54 -13.30
C PHE A 165 -18.98 7.74 -14.59
N LEU A 166 -17.91 7.14 -15.12
CA LEU A 166 -17.97 6.29 -16.31
C LEU A 166 -18.89 5.09 -16.10
N LEU A 167 -18.76 4.38 -14.99
CA LEU A 167 -19.59 3.22 -14.66
C LEU A 167 -21.08 3.61 -14.52
N ASN A 168 -21.35 4.75 -13.89
CA ASN A 168 -22.71 5.23 -13.73
C ASN A 168 -23.33 5.62 -15.09
N THR A 169 -22.58 6.27 -15.98
CA THR A 169 -23.04 6.61 -17.33
C THR A 169 -23.39 5.36 -18.13
N ILE A 170 -22.56 4.30 -18.05
CA ILE A 170 -22.85 3.01 -18.70
C ILE A 170 -24.10 2.36 -18.08
N SER A 171 -24.25 2.39 -16.75
CA SER A 171 -25.42 1.84 -16.06
C SER A 171 -26.72 2.52 -16.47
N VAL A 172 -26.70 3.84 -16.57
CA VAL A 172 -27.87 4.64 -17.00
C VAL A 172 -28.22 4.35 -18.46
N SER A 173 -27.22 4.28 -19.35
CA SER A 173 -27.44 4.01 -20.78
C SER A 173 -28.10 2.66 -21.06
N ILE A 174 -27.84 1.65 -20.20
CA ILE A 174 -28.39 0.30 -20.32
C ILE A 174 -29.69 0.15 -19.48
N GLY A 175 -30.08 1.15 -18.70
CA GLY A 175 -31.24 1.08 -17.80
C GLY A 175 -31.04 0.11 -16.62
N ALA A 176 -29.81 -0.09 -16.17
CA ALA A 176 -29.49 -1.01 -15.09
C ALA A 176 -29.94 -0.48 -13.73
N THR A 177 -30.42 -1.38 -12.86
CA THR A 177 -30.82 -1.05 -11.47
C THR A 177 -29.66 -0.65 -10.57
N THR A 178 -28.42 -0.83 -11.02
CA THR A 178 -27.19 -0.43 -10.34
C THR A 178 -26.83 1.03 -10.52
N ALA A 179 -27.55 1.77 -11.40
CA ALA A 179 -27.33 3.19 -11.63
C ALA A 179 -27.59 3.99 -10.35
N LEU A 180 -26.66 4.86 -9.99
CA LEU A 180 -26.82 5.76 -8.86
C LEU A 180 -27.78 6.90 -9.24
N PRO A 181 -28.78 7.21 -8.41
CA PRO A 181 -29.67 8.33 -8.66
C PRO A 181 -28.90 9.66 -8.60
N PHE A 182 -29.29 10.60 -9.44
CA PHE A 182 -28.63 11.92 -9.55
C PHE A 182 -28.47 12.63 -8.20
N GLY A 183 -29.51 12.58 -7.35
CA GLY A 183 -29.46 13.17 -6.01
C GLY A 183 -28.34 12.62 -5.13
N THR A 184 -28.08 11.32 -5.19
CA THR A 184 -26.98 10.68 -4.44
C THR A 184 -25.61 11.18 -4.91
N ILE A 185 -25.42 11.33 -6.22
CA ILE A 185 -24.19 11.86 -6.81
C ILE A 185 -23.93 13.29 -6.31
N VAL A 186 -24.98 14.14 -6.36
CA VAL A 186 -24.89 15.53 -5.88
C VAL A 186 -24.53 15.57 -4.39
N VAL A 187 -25.16 14.76 -3.55
CA VAL A 187 -24.86 14.70 -2.11
C VAL A 187 -23.40 14.28 -1.87
N ILE A 188 -22.88 13.29 -2.60
CA ILE A 188 -21.47 12.85 -2.46
C ILE A 188 -20.51 13.97 -2.86
N ILE A 189 -20.77 14.66 -3.98
CA ILE A 189 -19.94 15.78 -4.44
C ILE A 189 -19.95 16.94 -3.42
N LEU A 190 -21.13 17.29 -2.91
CA LEU A 190 -21.27 18.34 -1.89
C LEU A 190 -20.55 17.95 -0.59
N ALA A 191 -20.72 16.72 -0.11
CA ALA A 191 -20.05 16.25 1.08
C ALA A 191 -18.52 16.25 0.91
N TYR A 192 -18.03 15.83 -0.25
CA TYR A 192 -16.60 15.86 -0.53
C TYR A 192 -16.08 17.31 -0.59
N THR A 193 -16.76 18.21 -1.29
CA THR A 193 -16.33 19.59 -1.48
C THR A 193 -16.40 20.41 -0.18
N PHE A 194 -17.49 20.30 0.59
CA PHE A 194 -17.70 21.12 1.78
C PHE A 194 -17.17 20.51 3.08
N ILE A 195 -16.95 19.20 3.12
CA ILE A 195 -16.48 18.55 4.36
C ILE A 195 -15.07 17.98 4.15
N ALA A 196 -14.84 17.13 3.11
CA ALA A 196 -13.57 16.44 2.96
C ALA A 196 -12.41 17.38 2.62
N ILE A 197 -12.61 18.35 1.68
CA ILE A 197 -11.55 19.29 1.30
C ILE A 197 -11.15 20.21 2.47
N PRO A 198 -12.07 20.84 3.24
CA PRO A 198 -11.69 21.60 4.43
C PRO A 198 -11.00 20.77 5.49
N LEU A 199 -11.44 19.51 5.74
CA LEU A 199 -10.78 18.61 6.68
C LEU A 199 -9.37 18.23 6.21
N LEU A 200 -9.18 17.99 4.92
CA LEU A 200 -7.87 17.72 4.32
C LEU A 200 -6.94 18.93 4.50
N ALA A 201 -7.41 20.13 4.23
CA ALA A 201 -6.64 21.37 4.42
C ALA A 201 -6.30 21.60 5.89
N PHE A 202 -7.26 21.39 6.79
CA PHE A 202 -7.02 21.46 8.24
C PHE A 202 -5.93 20.48 8.67
N GLY A 203 -6.01 19.21 8.24
CA GLY A 203 -4.96 18.23 8.48
C GLY A 203 -3.59 18.68 7.95
N GLY A 204 -3.58 19.29 6.76
CA GLY A 204 -2.36 19.84 6.15
C GLY A 204 -1.73 20.97 6.98
N ILE A 205 -2.54 21.93 7.46
CA ILE A 205 -2.08 23.03 8.32
C ILE A 205 -1.53 22.48 9.63
N MET A 206 -2.23 21.54 10.26
CA MET A 206 -1.78 20.92 11.50
C MET A 206 -0.46 20.15 11.32
N GLY A 207 -0.33 19.36 10.24
CA GLY A 207 0.89 18.63 9.94
C GLY A 207 2.09 19.55 9.67
N TYR A 208 1.86 20.68 9.00
CA TYR A 208 2.90 21.69 8.80
C TYR A 208 3.28 22.42 10.11
N ARG A 209 2.31 22.74 10.96
CA ARG A 209 2.52 23.44 12.23
C ARG A 209 3.30 22.60 13.24
N PHE A 210 3.00 21.30 13.36
CA PHE A 210 3.63 20.37 14.30
C PHE A 210 4.82 19.60 13.71
N ARG A 211 5.36 20.07 12.55
CA ARG A 211 6.52 19.41 11.95
C ARG A 211 7.76 19.53 12.82
N SER A 212 8.53 18.47 12.91
CA SER A 212 9.92 18.51 13.40
C SER A 212 10.86 18.64 12.21
N LYS A 213 11.87 19.55 12.28
CA LYS A 213 12.91 19.59 11.24
C LYS A 213 13.73 18.31 11.31
N PHE A 214 13.91 17.66 10.16
CA PHE A 214 14.74 16.47 10.09
C PHE A 214 16.22 16.86 10.25
N GLN A 215 16.87 16.32 11.29
CA GLN A 215 18.29 16.43 11.45
C GLN A 215 18.94 15.18 10.87
N ALA A 216 19.56 15.32 9.69
CA ALA A 216 20.28 14.21 9.08
C ALA A 216 21.49 13.86 9.97
N PRO A 217 21.78 12.56 10.21
CA PRO A 217 22.96 12.14 10.95
C PRO A 217 24.27 12.61 10.32
N SER A 218 24.28 12.84 9.02
CA SER A 218 25.43 13.32 8.24
C SER A 218 25.02 14.42 7.27
N ALA A 219 25.93 15.37 7.02
CA ALA A 219 25.72 16.42 6.04
C ALA A 219 25.65 15.84 4.61
N THR A 220 24.66 16.28 3.83
CA THR A 220 24.55 15.88 2.43
C THR A 220 25.66 16.51 1.59
N LYS A 221 26.32 15.70 0.75
CA LYS A 221 27.37 16.17 -0.17
C LYS A 221 26.77 17.05 -1.27
N ILE A 222 27.53 18.03 -1.79
CA ILE A 222 27.07 18.95 -2.82
C ILE A 222 26.79 18.19 -4.14
N SER A 223 27.70 17.32 -4.58
CA SER A 223 27.51 16.47 -5.76
C SER A 223 27.08 15.05 -5.37
N PRO A 224 26.06 14.46 -6.03
CA PRO A 224 25.70 13.07 -5.81
C PRO A 224 26.82 12.15 -6.31
N ARG A 225 27.03 11.06 -5.59
CA ARG A 225 27.99 10.04 -6.01
C ARG A 225 27.47 9.27 -7.24
N GLU A 226 28.40 8.85 -8.11
CA GLU A 226 28.09 7.95 -9.22
C GLU A 226 27.71 6.56 -8.69
N ILE A 227 26.63 6.01 -9.25
CA ILE A 227 26.12 4.69 -8.88
C ILE A 227 26.88 3.64 -9.71
N PRO A 228 27.44 2.60 -9.06
CA PRO A 228 28.14 1.53 -9.79
C PRO A 228 27.18 0.79 -10.72
N SER A 229 27.72 0.15 -11.75
CA SER A 229 26.93 -0.62 -12.73
C SER A 229 26.22 -1.79 -12.06
N LEU A 230 24.87 -1.73 -12.04
CA LEU A 230 24.02 -2.73 -11.36
C LEU A 230 23.68 -3.89 -12.31
N THR A 231 23.73 -5.12 -11.79
CA THR A 231 23.17 -6.30 -12.45
C THR A 231 21.66 -6.19 -12.61
N TRP A 232 21.04 -6.89 -13.56
CA TRP A 232 19.59 -6.81 -13.81
C TRP A 232 18.74 -7.07 -12.57
N SER A 233 19.09 -8.05 -11.75
CA SER A 233 18.37 -8.39 -10.50
C SER A 233 18.40 -7.27 -9.44
N ARG A 234 19.39 -6.39 -9.47
CA ARG A 234 19.55 -5.26 -8.57
C ARG A 234 18.96 -3.95 -9.13
N LYS A 235 18.61 -3.93 -10.42
CA LYS A 235 17.86 -2.83 -11.03
C LYS A 235 16.41 -2.81 -10.54
N THR A 236 15.72 -1.68 -10.70
CA THR A 236 14.33 -1.49 -10.27
C THR A 236 13.39 -2.62 -10.70
N PRO A 237 13.35 -3.08 -11.98
CA PRO A 237 12.42 -4.12 -12.41
C PRO A 237 12.69 -5.48 -11.74
N GLY A 238 13.95 -5.87 -11.55
CA GLY A 238 14.31 -7.10 -10.86
C GLY A 238 13.90 -7.08 -9.38
N GLN A 239 14.14 -5.97 -8.70
CA GLN A 239 13.71 -5.78 -7.31
C GLN A 239 12.19 -5.75 -7.15
N MET A 240 11.46 -5.13 -8.08
CA MET A 240 9.99 -5.14 -8.10
C MET A 240 9.44 -6.55 -8.25
N LEU A 241 10.07 -7.38 -9.08
CA LEU A 241 9.66 -8.76 -9.30
C LEU A 241 9.82 -9.58 -8.01
N ILE A 242 10.97 -9.50 -7.36
CA ILE A 242 11.24 -10.20 -6.09
C ILE A 242 10.31 -9.70 -4.98
N ALA A 243 10.19 -8.38 -4.82
CA ALA A 243 9.37 -7.76 -3.79
C ALA A 243 7.87 -8.04 -3.98
N GLY A 244 7.41 -8.19 -5.23
CA GLY A 244 6.01 -8.46 -5.54
C GLY A 244 5.64 -9.94 -5.46
N LEU A 245 6.48 -10.85 -6.02
CA LEU A 245 6.17 -12.27 -6.13
C LEU A 245 6.00 -12.96 -4.78
N LEU A 246 6.86 -12.67 -3.80
CA LEU A 246 6.81 -13.33 -2.49
C LEU A 246 5.51 -13.01 -1.72
N PRO A 247 5.12 -11.74 -1.51
CA PRO A 247 3.85 -11.44 -0.87
C PRO A 247 2.66 -11.91 -1.70
N PHE A 248 2.73 -11.80 -3.03
CA PHE A 248 1.67 -12.26 -3.91
C PHE A 248 1.44 -13.77 -3.78
N SER A 249 2.50 -14.59 -3.75
CA SER A 249 2.39 -16.04 -3.60
C SER A 249 1.72 -16.45 -2.28
N ALA A 250 1.92 -15.65 -1.22
CA ALA A 250 1.31 -15.88 0.07
C ALA A 250 -0.21 -15.63 0.08
N ILE A 251 -0.69 -14.71 -0.74
CA ILE A 251 -2.10 -14.28 -0.73
C ILE A 251 -2.92 -14.79 -1.92
N VAL A 252 -2.32 -15.44 -2.91
CA VAL A 252 -3.01 -15.82 -4.16
C VAL A 252 -4.22 -16.73 -3.94
N LEU A 253 -4.17 -17.64 -2.98
CA LEU A 253 -5.28 -18.54 -2.65
C LEU A 253 -6.47 -17.78 -2.06
N GLU A 254 -6.19 -16.86 -1.12
CA GLU A 254 -7.21 -16.03 -0.50
C GLU A 254 -7.77 -15.00 -1.49
N LEU A 255 -6.94 -14.51 -2.39
CA LEU A 255 -7.37 -13.65 -3.49
C LEU A 255 -8.32 -14.38 -4.44
N HIS A 256 -8.03 -15.65 -4.77
CA HIS A 256 -8.94 -16.48 -5.56
C HIS A 256 -10.29 -16.67 -4.87
N SER A 257 -10.29 -16.98 -3.57
CA SER A 257 -11.48 -17.15 -2.76
C SER A 257 -12.29 -15.84 -2.66
N LEU A 258 -11.61 -14.70 -2.57
CA LEU A 258 -12.22 -13.37 -2.56
C LEU A 258 -12.93 -13.09 -3.90
N TYR A 259 -12.27 -13.34 -5.03
CA TYR A 259 -12.89 -13.18 -6.36
C TYR A 259 -14.10 -14.08 -6.54
N ALA A 260 -14.01 -15.34 -6.11
CA ALA A 260 -15.15 -16.26 -6.16
C ALA A 260 -16.31 -15.78 -5.26
N THR A 261 -16.01 -15.19 -4.09
CA THR A 261 -17.03 -14.63 -3.19
C THR A 261 -17.73 -13.42 -3.82
N VAL A 262 -16.96 -12.49 -4.36
CA VAL A 262 -17.51 -11.23 -4.89
C VAL A 262 -18.27 -11.45 -6.20
N TRP A 263 -17.72 -12.26 -7.11
CA TRP A 263 -18.24 -12.39 -8.48
C TRP A 263 -19.08 -13.64 -8.74
N SER A 264 -18.94 -14.69 -7.90
CA SER A 264 -19.76 -15.92 -8.03
C SER A 264 -20.85 -16.03 -6.96
N TYR A 265 -21.08 -15.02 -6.15
CA TYR A 265 -22.10 -14.99 -5.08
C TYR A 265 -21.98 -16.13 -4.04
N LYS A 266 -20.78 -16.68 -3.87
CA LYS A 266 -20.49 -17.71 -2.87
C LYS A 266 -19.75 -17.07 -1.70
N ILE A 267 -20.25 -17.20 -0.49
CA ILE A 267 -19.56 -16.72 0.71
C ILE A 267 -18.49 -17.74 1.09
N LEU A 268 -17.27 -17.56 0.57
CA LEU A 268 -16.14 -18.45 0.79
C LEU A 268 -15.15 -17.89 1.82
N THR A 269 -15.11 -16.56 2.00
CA THR A 269 -14.18 -15.91 2.91
C THR A 269 -14.91 -15.24 4.07
N LEU A 270 -14.37 -15.41 5.27
CA LEU A 270 -14.83 -14.68 6.47
C LEU A 270 -13.98 -13.41 6.65
N PRO A 271 -14.54 -12.34 7.23
CA PRO A 271 -13.79 -11.12 7.53
C PRO A 271 -12.52 -11.34 8.36
N SER A 272 -12.54 -12.31 9.28
CA SER A 272 -11.39 -12.69 10.11
C SER A 272 -10.23 -13.27 9.28
N ILE A 273 -10.53 -14.13 8.29
CA ILE A 273 -9.52 -14.69 7.40
C ILE A 273 -8.92 -13.59 6.52
N LEU A 274 -9.76 -12.72 5.98
CA LEU A 274 -9.33 -11.60 5.17
C LEU A 274 -8.44 -10.63 5.97
N PHE A 275 -8.77 -10.38 7.23
CA PHE A 275 -7.96 -9.55 8.13
C PHE A 275 -6.58 -10.17 8.38
N MET A 276 -6.52 -11.47 8.71
CA MET A 276 -5.24 -12.16 8.93
C MET A 276 -4.37 -12.15 7.68
N THR A 277 -4.96 -12.39 6.51
CA THR A 277 -4.25 -12.31 5.22
C THR A 277 -3.72 -10.89 4.95
N PHE A 278 -4.51 -9.88 5.28
CA PHE A 278 -4.09 -8.49 5.18
C PHE A 278 -2.91 -8.17 6.10
N VAL A 279 -2.96 -8.58 7.36
CA VAL A 279 -1.85 -8.40 8.32
C VAL A 279 -0.57 -9.10 7.82
N LEU A 280 -0.68 -10.34 7.36
CA LEU A 280 0.45 -11.07 6.80
C LEU A 280 1.05 -10.37 5.58
N LEU A 281 0.20 -9.85 4.70
CA LEU A 281 0.63 -9.06 3.53
C LEU A 281 1.42 -7.83 3.94
N VAL A 282 0.93 -7.06 4.91
CA VAL A 282 1.58 -5.84 5.43
C VAL A 282 2.94 -6.18 6.03
N VAL A 283 3.00 -7.20 6.90
CA VAL A 283 4.25 -7.61 7.56
C VAL A 283 5.27 -8.12 6.55
N LEU A 284 4.86 -8.99 5.62
CA LEU A 284 5.76 -9.54 4.61
C LEU A 284 6.29 -8.46 3.66
N THR A 285 5.44 -7.53 3.22
CA THR A 285 5.85 -6.39 2.38
C THR A 285 6.84 -5.49 3.11
N SER A 286 6.62 -5.22 4.40
CA SER A 286 7.54 -4.39 5.20
C SER A 286 8.90 -5.05 5.38
N LEU A 287 8.95 -6.35 5.70
CA LEU A 287 10.20 -7.10 5.85
C LEU A 287 11.02 -7.15 4.55
N LEU A 288 10.36 -7.45 3.43
CA LEU A 288 11.03 -7.49 2.12
C LEU A 288 11.55 -6.11 1.72
N SER A 289 10.78 -5.06 1.99
CA SER A 289 11.22 -3.70 1.70
C SER A 289 12.47 -3.31 2.49
N VAL A 290 12.52 -3.64 3.76
CA VAL A 290 13.71 -3.44 4.62
C VAL A 290 14.91 -4.21 4.08
N GLY A 291 14.75 -5.52 3.82
CA GLY A 291 15.80 -6.37 3.30
C GLY A 291 16.37 -5.90 1.96
N LEU A 292 15.49 -5.57 1.01
CA LEU A 292 15.91 -5.07 -0.31
C LEU A 292 16.54 -3.67 -0.24
N THR A 293 16.10 -2.82 0.69
CA THR A 293 16.74 -1.51 0.92
C THR A 293 18.15 -1.69 1.48
N TYR A 294 18.35 -2.61 2.41
CA TYR A 294 19.67 -2.93 2.93
C TYR A 294 20.62 -3.44 1.82
N ILE A 295 20.17 -4.39 1.01
CA ILE A 295 20.95 -4.91 -0.12
C ILE A 295 21.29 -3.80 -1.11
N GLN A 296 20.38 -2.86 -1.35
CA GLN A 296 20.60 -1.72 -2.23
C GLN A 296 21.66 -0.77 -1.66
N LEU A 297 21.61 -0.44 -0.39
CA LEU A 297 22.60 0.42 0.26
C LEU A 297 23.97 -0.25 0.36
N ALA A 298 24.01 -1.59 0.58
CA ALA A 298 25.25 -2.36 0.59
C ALA A 298 26.00 -2.33 -0.76
N VAL A 299 25.30 -2.08 -1.87
CA VAL A 299 25.88 -1.89 -3.22
C VAL A 299 26.14 -0.43 -3.55
N GLU A 300 26.09 0.45 -2.53
CA GLU A 300 26.36 1.88 -2.67
C GLU A 300 25.36 2.66 -3.54
N ASP A 301 24.13 2.17 -3.67
CA ASP A 301 23.06 2.84 -4.42
C ASP A 301 22.18 3.65 -3.47
N HIS A 302 22.31 4.98 -3.53
CA HIS A 302 21.60 5.92 -2.67
C HIS A 302 20.16 6.24 -3.12
N GLN A 303 19.73 5.82 -4.32
CA GLN A 303 18.40 6.14 -4.88
C GLN A 303 17.32 5.17 -4.41
N TRP A 304 17.16 4.99 -3.10
CA TRP A 304 16.22 4.01 -2.55
C TRP A 304 14.79 4.52 -2.36
N TRP A 305 14.55 5.84 -2.30
CA TRP A 305 13.25 6.45 -1.99
C TRP A 305 12.14 5.98 -2.96
N TRP A 306 12.28 6.31 -4.24
CA TRP A 306 11.31 5.90 -5.25
C TRP A 306 11.29 4.39 -5.46
N ARG A 307 12.41 3.72 -5.33
CA ARG A 307 12.47 2.27 -5.48
C ARG A 307 11.72 1.54 -4.37
N SER A 308 11.69 2.05 -3.14
CA SER A 308 10.88 1.46 -2.08
C SER A 308 9.38 1.58 -2.35
N ILE A 309 8.91 2.69 -2.94
CA ILE A 309 7.52 2.85 -3.40
C ILE A 309 7.18 1.80 -4.45
N TRP A 310 8.00 1.66 -5.48
CA TRP A 310 7.77 0.71 -6.56
C TRP A 310 7.81 -0.75 -6.07
N ARG A 311 8.70 -1.09 -5.15
CA ARG A 311 8.77 -2.41 -4.51
C ARG A 311 7.48 -2.76 -3.78
N GLY A 312 6.97 -1.86 -2.94
CA GLY A 312 5.69 -2.07 -2.25
C GLY A 312 4.51 -2.17 -3.20
N GLY A 313 4.46 -1.28 -4.19
CA GLY A 313 3.38 -1.25 -5.18
C GLY A 313 3.37 -2.43 -6.15
N SER A 314 4.49 -3.13 -6.35
CA SER A 314 4.59 -4.25 -7.30
C SER A 314 3.65 -5.42 -6.98
N VAL A 315 3.31 -5.65 -5.72
CA VAL A 315 2.33 -6.64 -5.30
C VAL A 315 0.97 -6.38 -5.96
N ALA A 316 0.53 -5.12 -5.94
CA ALA A 316 -0.76 -4.73 -6.52
C ALA A 316 -0.76 -4.88 -8.06
N ILE A 317 0.38 -4.67 -8.72
CA ILE A 317 0.53 -4.91 -10.16
C ILE A 317 0.33 -6.39 -10.48
N LEU A 318 0.93 -7.29 -9.68
CA LEU A 318 0.75 -8.74 -9.83
C LEU A 318 -0.70 -9.18 -9.54
N MET A 319 -1.36 -8.55 -8.55
CA MET A 319 -2.77 -8.79 -8.27
C MET A 319 -3.66 -8.39 -9.46
N PHE A 320 -3.34 -7.29 -10.14
CA PHE A 320 -4.05 -6.90 -11.37
C PHE A 320 -3.78 -7.89 -12.52
N GLY A 321 -2.57 -8.40 -12.65
CA GLY A 321 -2.24 -9.50 -13.57
C GLY A 321 -3.08 -10.75 -13.29
N TYR A 322 -3.26 -11.10 -12.01
CA TYR A 322 -4.13 -12.20 -11.59
C TYR A 322 -5.61 -11.94 -11.91
N CYS A 323 -6.06 -10.69 -11.81
CA CYS A 323 -7.41 -10.28 -12.22
C CYS A 323 -7.67 -10.62 -13.70
N ILE A 324 -6.71 -10.36 -14.60
CA ILE A 324 -6.81 -10.70 -16.03
C ILE A 324 -6.85 -12.23 -16.20
N TYR A 325 -6.03 -12.98 -15.48
CA TYR A 325 -6.07 -14.44 -15.50
C TYR A 325 -7.43 -14.98 -15.03
N TYR A 326 -7.96 -14.46 -13.91
CA TYR A 326 -9.28 -14.87 -13.40
C TYR A 326 -10.40 -14.61 -14.42
N TYR A 327 -10.37 -13.43 -15.07
CA TYR A 327 -11.32 -13.08 -16.12
C TYR A 327 -11.28 -14.07 -17.29
N SER A 328 -10.11 -14.45 -17.76
CA SER A 328 -9.95 -15.40 -18.87
C SER A 328 -10.47 -16.82 -18.55
N ARG A 329 -10.55 -17.19 -17.28
CA ARG A 329 -11.08 -18.48 -16.79
C ARG A 329 -12.56 -18.43 -16.42
N SER A 330 -13.13 -17.24 -16.32
CA SER A 330 -14.54 -17.03 -15.98
C SER A 330 -15.38 -16.92 -17.26
N ASN A 331 -16.65 -17.36 -17.20
CA ASN A 331 -17.59 -17.24 -18.31
C ASN A 331 -18.28 -15.86 -18.34
N MET A 332 -17.52 -14.79 -18.15
CA MET A 332 -18.03 -13.41 -18.20
C MET A 332 -18.03 -12.93 -19.65
N SER A 333 -19.21 -12.81 -20.29
CA SER A 333 -19.33 -12.42 -21.70
C SER A 333 -20.04 -11.08 -21.94
N GLY A 334 -20.69 -10.51 -20.92
CA GLY A 334 -21.43 -9.26 -21.04
C GLY A 334 -20.52 -8.02 -20.99
N PHE A 335 -20.70 -7.05 -21.93
CA PHE A 335 -19.94 -5.79 -21.95
C PHE A 335 -19.99 -5.06 -20.60
N MET A 336 -21.19 -4.90 -20.02
CA MET A 336 -21.39 -4.27 -18.72
C MET A 336 -20.63 -5.02 -17.61
N GLN A 337 -20.77 -6.37 -17.58
CA GLN A 337 -20.12 -7.20 -16.56
C GLN A 337 -18.60 -7.08 -16.62
N SER A 338 -18.03 -7.13 -17.82
CA SER A 338 -16.58 -6.98 -18.04
C SER A 338 -16.08 -5.61 -17.62
N THR A 339 -16.80 -4.55 -18.01
CA THR A 339 -16.40 -3.16 -17.66
C THR A 339 -16.44 -2.95 -16.15
N PHE A 340 -17.49 -3.37 -15.47
CA PHE A 340 -17.58 -3.30 -14.01
C PHE A 340 -16.47 -4.11 -13.35
N PHE A 341 -16.20 -5.32 -13.82
CA PHE A 341 -15.14 -6.15 -13.30
C PHE A 341 -13.78 -5.46 -13.35
N PHE A 342 -13.37 -4.99 -14.54
CA PHE A 342 -12.06 -4.34 -14.70
C PHE A 342 -11.95 -3.01 -13.97
N CYS A 343 -12.98 -2.17 -13.99
CA CYS A 343 -12.95 -0.88 -13.31
C CYS A 343 -12.86 -1.01 -11.79
N TYR A 344 -13.65 -1.89 -11.17
CA TYR A 344 -13.57 -2.10 -9.72
C TYR A 344 -12.24 -2.74 -9.31
N ASN A 345 -11.74 -3.72 -10.07
CA ASN A 345 -10.43 -4.33 -9.78
C ASN A 345 -9.28 -3.35 -9.99
N PHE A 346 -9.36 -2.48 -10.99
CA PHE A 346 -8.38 -1.42 -11.18
C PHE A 346 -8.33 -0.48 -9.98
N LEU A 347 -9.46 0.01 -9.51
CA LEU A 347 -9.53 0.88 -8.33
C LEU A 347 -9.01 0.20 -7.07
N PHE A 348 -9.37 -1.06 -6.87
CA PHE A 348 -8.91 -1.85 -5.74
C PHE A 348 -7.39 -2.07 -5.77
N CYS A 349 -6.84 -2.50 -6.90
CA CYS A 349 -5.40 -2.67 -7.07
C CYS A 349 -4.64 -1.34 -6.96
N TYR A 350 -5.21 -0.25 -7.48
CA TYR A 350 -4.61 1.08 -7.35
C TYR A 350 -4.57 1.57 -5.90
N ALA A 351 -5.65 1.35 -5.14
CA ALA A 351 -5.68 1.64 -3.70
C ALA A 351 -4.62 0.83 -2.93
N LEU A 352 -4.52 -0.47 -3.21
CA LEU A 352 -3.50 -1.34 -2.63
C LEU A 352 -2.08 -0.91 -3.03
N PHE A 353 -1.88 -0.47 -4.26
CA PHE A 353 -0.59 0.06 -4.72
C PHE A 353 -0.15 1.24 -3.85
N LEU A 354 -0.99 2.25 -3.67
CA LEU A 354 -0.68 3.44 -2.87
C LEU A 354 -0.43 3.08 -1.40
N MET A 355 -1.24 2.20 -0.84
CA MET A 355 -1.13 1.76 0.55
C MET A 355 0.16 0.97 0.79
N LEU A 356 0.42 -0.07 0.00
CA LEU A 356 1.61 -0.93 0.16
C LEU A 356 2.90 -0.17 -0.16
N ALA A 357 2.88 0.74 -1.13
CA ALA A 357 3.99 1.64 -1.41
C ALA A 357 4.35 2.50 -0.19
N THR A 358 3.35 3.03 0.50
CA THR A 358 3.55 3.82 1.73
C THR A 358 4.10 2.97 2.87
N ILE A 359 3.59 1.76 3.09
CA ILE A 359 4.08 0.82 4.10
C ILE A 359 5.53 0.45 3.82
N SER A 360 5.85 0.10 2.58
CA SER A 360 7.19 -0.25 2.12
C SER A 360 8.19 0.90 2.37
N PHE A 361 7.82 2.12 2.02
CA PHE A 361 8.67 3.27 2.27
C PHE A 361 8.83 3.56 3.76
N ARG A 362 7.76 3.56 4.56
CA ARG A 362 7.82 3.85 6.01
C ARG A 362 8.70 2.84 6.75
N SER A 363 8.58 1.56 6.44
CA SER A 363 9.43 0.52 7.04
C SER A 363 10.90 0.69 6.65
N SER A 364 11.19 0.96 5.39
CA SER A 364 12.55 1.25 4.92
C SER A 364 13.12 2.53 5.55
N TRP A 365 12.31 3.58 5.68
CA TRP A 365 12.71 4.84 6.32
C TRP A 365 13.12 4.66 7.77
N LEU A 366 12.30 3.96 8.56
CA LEU A 366 12.61 3.66 9.97
C LEU A 366 13.90 2.84 10.09
N PHE A 367 14.08 1.86 9.23
CA PHE A 367 15.28 1.05 9.20
C PHE A 367 16.53 1.85 8.87
N VAL A 368 16.50 2.69 7.83
CA VAL A 368 17.62 3.53 7.41
C VAL A 368 17.96 4.55 8.52
N GLN A 369 16.98 5.20 9.11
CA GLN A 369 17.21 6.08 10.24
C GLN A 369 17.89 5.36 11.41
N HIS A 370 17.43 4.16 11.75
CA HIS A 370 17.98 3.39 12.86
C HIS A 370 19.45 3.03 12.63
N ILE A 371 19.81 2.53 11.44
CA ILE A 371 21.19 2.15 11.12
C ILE A 371 22.13 3.35 11.16
N TYR A 372 21.77 4.46 10.51
CA TYR A 372 22.66 5.61 10.41
C TYR A 372 22.76 6.42 11.72
N ASN A 373 21.73 6.36 12.57
CA ASN A 373 21.81 6.92 13.92
C ASN A 373 22.71 6.06 14.84
N ALA A 374 22.69 4.74 14.70
CA ALA A 374 23.55 3.83 15.47
C ALA A 374 25.04 4.03 15.16
N VAL A 375 25.40 4.31 13.90
CA VAL A 375 26.80 4.55 13.51
C VAL A 375 27.33 5.90 14.00
N LYS A 376 26.47 6.91 14.16
CA LYS A 376 26.90 8.24 14.66
C LYS A 376 27.20 8.23 16.16
N SER A 377 26.78 7.22 16.90
CA SER A 377 27.05 7.10 18.35
C SER A 377 28.41 6.48 18.67
N GLU A 378 29.20 6.09 17.68
CA GLU A 378 30.61 5.69 17.79
C GLU A 378 31.50 6.81 17.24
#